data_547be30488eb4bfdcfa84d34ccba0277
#
_entry.id   547be30488eb4bfdcfa84d34ccba0277
#
_cell.length_a   1.000
_cell.length_b   1.000
_cell.length_c   1.000
_cell.angle_alpha   90.00
_cell.angle_beta   90.00
_cell.angle_gamma   90.00
#
_symmetry.space_group_name_H-M   'P 1'
#
loop_
_entity.id
_entity.type
_entity.pdbx_description
1 polymer ?
#
loop_
_entity_poly.entity_id
_entity_poly.type
_entity_poly.pdbx_seq_one_letter_code
_entity_poly.pdbx_strand_id
1 'polypeptide(L)'
;LIFDECTSGFRETFGGLHIKYGVQPDIAVFGKTLGNGYAVSAVVGRSDVMQMAQTTFISSTFWTERIGSAAGLKTLEVMEQEQPWDTITEIGKKVRKIWQGLSDYYDLEISIGGLPAISTFSFQSPDAIKIKTFVTQEMLKKGFLAGTAFYACTKHSDQVLEQYKNNLE
;
A
#
# COMPACT_ATOMS: atom_id res chain seq x y z
N LEU A 1 6.68 9.97 19.76
CA LEU A 1 6.88 9.51 18.39
C LEU A 1 5.62 8.79 17.90
N ILE A 2 5.01 9.25 16.80
CA ILE A 2 3.82 8.65 16.20
C ILE A 2 4.17 8.13 14.82
N PHE A 3 3.86 6.86 14.56
CA PHE A 3 3.97 6.24 13.24
C PHE A 3 2.59 6.14 12.60
N ASP A 4 2.38 6.86 11.50
CA ASP A 4 1.22 6.64 10.63
C ASP A 4 1.50 5.47 9.69
N GLU A 5 1.04 4.30 10.10
CA GLU A 5 1.15 3.04 9.37
C GLU A 5 -0.16 2.70 8.60
N CYS A 6 -1.05 3.68 8.43
CA CYS A 6 -2.31 3.47 7.71
C CYS A 6 -2.11 2.87 6.32
N THR A 7 -1.02 3.25 5.64
CA THR A 7 -0.73 2.76 4.28
C THR A 7 0.38 1.71 4.27
N SER A 8 1.38 1.85 5.13
CA SER A 8 2.57 1.00 5.20
C SER A 8 2.37 -0.26 6.04
N GLY A 9 1.49 -0.23 7.03
CA GLY A 9 1.24 -1.37 7.91
C GLY A 9 0.82 -2.63 7.14
N PHE A 10 1.33 -3.76 7.57
CA PHE A 10 1.09 -5.10 7.00
C PHE A 10 1.55 -5.28 5.54
N ARG A 11 2.48 -4.41 5.05
CA ARG A 11 3.01 -4.50 3.69
C ARG A 11 4.34 -5.23 3.58
N GLU A 12 5.20 -5.12 4.59
CA GLU A 12 6.53 -5.72 4.58
C GLU A 12 6.83 -6.53 5.85
N THR A 13 5.88 -6.61 6.76
CA THR A 13 5.97 -7.36 8.04
C THR A 13 4.56 -7.60 8.58
N PHE A 14 4.42 -8.53 9.50
CA PHE A 14 3.18 -8.71 10.25
C PHE A 14 3.07 -7.62 11.33
N GLY A 15 2.53 -6.47 10.92
CA GLY A 15 2.41 -5.25 11.74
C GLY A 15 2.94 -4.03 11.02
N GLY A 16 3.52 -3.10 11.76
CA GLY A 16 4.06 -1.85 11.22
C GLY A 16 5.52 -1.96 10.77
N LEU A 17 5.93 -1.07 9.88
CA LEU A 17 7.33 -0.96 9.45
C LEU A 17 8.29 -0.69 10.60
N HIS A 18 7.81 -0.03 11.67
CA HIS A 18 8.63 0.21 12.87
C HIS A 18 9.23 -1.09 13.44
N ILE A 19 8.54 -2.22 13.31
CA ILE A 19 9.04 -3.55 13.72
C ILE A 19 10.27 -3.92 12.89
N LYS A 20 10.18 -3.74 11.56
CA LYS A 20 11.27 -4.05 10.63
C LYS A 20 12.53 -3.22 10.89
N TYR A 21 12.36 -1.98 11.29
CA TYR A 21 13.46 -1.06 11.59
C TYR A 21 13.91 -1.06 13.05
N GLY A 22 13.28 -1.87 13.90
CA GLY A 22 13.63 -1.93 15.32
C GLY A 22 13.33 -0.64 16.09
N VAL A 23 12.38 0.17 15.60
CA VAL A 23 11.97 1.41 16.25
C VAL A 23 10.70 1.17 17.05
N GLN A 24 10.63 1.66 18.28
CA GLN A 24 9.43 1.59 19.11
C GLN A 24 8.75 2.96 19.16
N PRO A 25 7.60 3.15 18.48
CA PRO A 25 6.82 4.38 18.57
C PRO A 25 6.04 4.44 19.89
N ASP A 26 5.65 5.65 20.30
CA ASP A 26 4.71 5.84 21.39
C ASP A 26 3.28 5.52 20.94
N ILE A 27 2.96 5.80 19.67
CA ILE A 27 1.67 5.50 19.01
C ILE A 27 1.94 5.01 17.59
N ALA A 28 1.20 4.00 17.16
CA ALA A 28 1.09 3.57 15.76
C ALA A 28 -0.36 3.55 15.31
N VAL A 29 -0.61 4.02 14.08
CA VAL A 29 -1.96 4.09 13.47
C VAL A 29 -2.02 3.12 12.30
N PHE A 30 -2.98 2.21 12.31
CA PHE A 30 -3.20 1.21 11.26
C PHE A 30 -4.55 1.40 10.59
N GLY A 31 -4.64 1.06 9.31
CA GLY A 31 -5.87 1.11 8.52
C GLY A 31 -5.71 0.31 7.23
N LYS A 32 -6.47 0.65 6.21
CA LYS A 32 -6.39 0.08 4.85
C LYS A 32 -6.24 -1.45 4.84
N THR A 33 -4.99 -1.97 4.83
CA THR A 33 -4.69 -3.40 4.81
C THR A 33 -5.27 -4.15 6.01
N LEU A 34 -5.36 -3.51 7.19
CA LEU A 34 -5.97 -4.11 8.37
C LEU A 34 -7.41 -4.59 8.10
N GLY A 35 -8.20 -3.76 7.42
CA GLY A 35 -9.58 -4.09 7.06
C GLY A 35 -9.72 -4.85 5.75
N ASN A 36 -8.68 -4.85 4.91
CA ASN A 36 -8.63 -5.49 3.60
C ASN A 36 -9.90 -5.22 2.75
N GLY A 37 -10.29 -3.94 2.67
CA GLY A 37 -11.48 -3.46 1.95
C GLY A 37 -12.65 -3.07 2.85
N TYR A 38 -12.65 -3.44 4.12
CA TYR A 38 -13.66 -3.01 5.10
C TYR A 38 -13.17 -1.81 5.92
N ALA A 39 -14.12 -0.97 6.32
CA ALA A 39 -13.84 0.25 7.07
C ALA A 39 -13.48 -0.08 8.53
N VAL A 40 -12.20 -0.18 8.81
CA VAL A 40 -11.64 -0.34 10.16
C VAL A 40 -10.27 0.30 10.23
N SER A 41 -10.00 0.95 11.35
CA SER A 41 -8.67 1.45 11.71
C SER A 41 -8.39 1.17 13.18
N ALA A 42 -7.11 1.16 13.54
CA ALA A 42 -6.69 0.97 14.91
C ALA A 42 -5.60 1.99 15.28
N VAL A 43 -5.73 2.56 16.46
CA VAL A 43 -4.68 3.35 17.10
C VAL A 43 -4.19 2.55 18.30
N VAL A 44 -2.93 2.16 18.26
CA VAL A 44 -2.30 1.39 19.34
C VAL A 44 -1.07 2.14 19.84
N GLY A 45 -0.74 1.96 21.11
CA GLY A 45 0.42 2.66 21.67
C GLY A 45 0.71 2.22 23.10
N ARG A 46 1.72 2.86 23.67
CA ARG A 46 2.13 2.63 25.05
C ARG A 46 0.99 2.97 26.01
N SER A 47 0.85 2.18 27.06
CA SER A 47 -0.24 2.31 28.03
C SER A 47 -0.30 3.71 28.66
N ASP A 48 0.85 4.25 29.06
CA ASP A 48 0.96 5.59 29.67
C ASP A 48 0.47 6.72 28.73
N VAL A 49 0.68 6.57 27.43
CA VAL A 49 0.21 7.53 26.42
C VAL A 49 -1.27 7.30 26.11
N MET A 50 -1.69 6.04 25.92
CA MET A 50 -3.07 5.70 25.53
C MET A 50 -4.10 5.97 26.64
N GLN A 51 -3.69 6.01 27.93
CA GLN A 51 -4.59 6.38 29.03
C GLN A 51 -5.19 7.78 28.86
N MET A 52 -4.50 8.70 28.16
CA MET A 52 -5.03 10.03 27.89
C MET A 52 -6.29 10.00 27.01
N ALA A 53 -6.51 8.93 26.25
CA ALA A 53 -7.75 8.75 25.49
C ALA A 53 -9.01 8.72 26.37
N GLN A 54 -8.88 8.32 27.65
CA GLN A 54 -9.99 8.33 28.61
C GLN A 54 -10.50 9.71 28.96
N THR A 55 -9.68 10.73 28.78
CA THR A 55 -9.99 12.14 29.12
C THR A 55 -10.26 13.00 27.89
N THR A 56 -10.19 12.43 26.69
CA THR A 56 -10.41 13.12 25.41
C THR A 56 -11.70 12.64 24.74
N PHE A 57 -12.31 13.52 23.97
CA PHE A 57 -13.46 13.16 23.14
C PHE A 57 -12.97 12.45 21.87
N ILE A 58 -13.29 11.15 21.76
CA ILE A 58 -13.01 10.35 20.57
C ILE A 58 -14.36 9.82 20.06
N SER A 59 -14.63 10.04 18.78
CA SER A 59 -15.87 9.58 18.14
C SER A 59 -15.60 9.10 16.72
N SER A 60 -16.45 8.21 16.24
CA SER A 60 -16.43 7.65 14.89
C SER A 60 -17.84 7.23 14.48
N THR A 61 -18.16 7.34 13.20
CA THR A 61 -19.42 6.87 12.63
C THR A 61 -19.60 5.35 12.79
N PHE A 62 -18.49 4.60 12.71
CA PHE A 62 -18.48 3.12 12.76
C PHE A 62 -18.12 2.57 14.15
N TRP A 63 -18.21 3.37 15.20
CA TRP A 63 -17.74 3.04 16.53
C TRP A 63 -18.20 1.67 17.06
N THR A 64 -19.47 1.32 16.86
CA THR A 64 -20.09 0.08 17.33
C THR A 64 -20.35 -0.93 16.22
N GLU A 65 -19.90 -0.63 15.00
CA GLU A 65 -20.08 -1.49 13.85
C GLU A 65 -19.15 -2.72 13.97
N ARG A 66 -19.70 -3.93 13.71
CA ARG A 66 -18.98 -5.20 13.93
C ARG A 66 -18.28 -5.74 12.69
N ILE A 67 -18.71 -5.32 11.48
CA ILE A 67 -18.21 -5.86 10.21
C ILE A 67 -16.72 -5.58 10.08
N GLY A 68 -16.30 -4.33 10.31
CA GLY A 68 -14.89 -3.93 10.24
C GLY A 68 -14.02 -4.71 11.21
N SER A 69 -14.47 -4.90 12.47
CA SER A 69 -13.73 -5.65 13.48
C SER A 69 -13.60 -7.13 13.11
N ALA A 70 -14.68 -7.75 12.62
CA ALA A 70 -14.67 -9.15 12.18
C ALA A 70 -13.75 -9.34 10.95
N ALA A 71 -13.82 -8.43 10.00
CA ALA A 71 -12.93 -8.42 8.82
C ALA A 71 -11.46 -8.24 9.22
N GLY A 72 -11.16 -7.31 10.12
CA GLY A 72 -9.81 -7.08 10.64
C GLY A 72 -9.23 -8.32 11.32
N LEU A 73 -9.98 -8.96 12.21
CA LEU A 73 -9.56 -10.21 12.85
C LEU A 73 -9.26 -11.29 11.81
N LYS A 74 -10.16 -11.49 10.84
CA LYS A 74 -9.96 -12.50 9.80
C LYS A 74 -8.77 -12.17 8.90
N THR A 75 -8.56 -10.90 8.59
CA THR A 75 -7.38 -10.45 7.84
C THR A 75 -6.08 -10.80 8.58
N LEU A 76 -6.01 -10.52 9.88
CA LEU A 76 -4.83 -10.84 10.68
C LEU A 76 -4.58 -12.35 10.74
N GLU A 77 -5.63 -13.15 10.96
CA GLU A 77 -5.54 -14.61 10.98
C GLU A 77 -4.97 -15.17 9.65
N VAL A 78 -5.49 -14.70 8.51
CA VAL A 78 -5.02 -15.14 7.19
C VAL A 78 -3.58 -14.67 6.94
N MET A 79 -3.25 -13.44 7.32
CA MET A 79 -1.89 -12.91 7.18
C MET A 79 -0.87 -13.71 8.00
N GLU A 80 -1.21 -14.09 9.23
CA GLU A 80 -0.34 -14.90 10.08
C GLU A 80 -0.07 -16.27 9.44
N GLN A 81 -1.10 -16.87 8.82
CA GLN A 81 -1.00 -18.18 8.16
C GLN A 81 -0.25 -18.12 6.83
N GLU A 82 -0.55 -17.13 5.97
CA GLU A 82 -0.05 -17.06 4.60
C GLU A 82 1.23 -16.25 4.44
N GLN A 83 1.56 -15.38 5.40
CA GLN A 83 2.74 -14.51 5.40
C GLN A 83 2.95 -13.76 4.07
N PRO A 84 1.93 -13.01 3.56
CA PRO A 84 1.92 -12.51 2.18
C PRO A 84 2.90 -11.36 1.92
N TRP A 85 3.50 -10.76 2.93
CA TRP A 85 4.36 -9.57 2.80
C TRP A 85 5.60 -9.80 1.94
N ASP A 86 6.22 -10.98 1.98
CA ASP A 86 7.36 -11.30 1.11
C ASP A 86 6.92 -11.40 -0.35
N THR A 87 5.80 -12.09 -0.60
CA THR A 87 5.22 -12.23 -1.93
C THR A 87 4.86 -10.88 -2.56
N ILE A 88 4.14 -10.02 -1.84
CA ILE A 88 3.75 -8.71 -2.38
C ILE A 88 4.95 -7.77 -2.54
N THR A 89 5.98 -7.92 -1.71
CA THR A 89 7.25 -7.19 -1.88
C THR A 89 7.95 -7.59 -3.16
N GLU A 90 8.06 -8.88 -3.47
CA GLU A 90 8.65 -9.36 -4.72
C GLU A 90 7.83 -8.95 -5.95
N ILE A 91 6.50 -9.00 -5.88
CA ILE A 91 5.61 -8.48 -6.93
C ILE A 91 5.91 -7.00 -7.19
N GLY A 92 6.00 -6.19 -6.15
CA GLY A 92 6.33 -4.78 -6.29
C GLY A 92 7.71 -4.52 -6.92
N LYS A 93 8.72 -5.32 -6.56
CA LYS A 93 10.05 -5.27 -7.19
C LYS A 93 9.99 -5.61 -8.70
N LYS A 94 9.18 -6.60 -9.09
CA LYS A 94 8.96 -6.93 -10.51
C LYS A 94 8.34 -5.75 -11.27
N VAL A 95 7.33 -5.10 -10.70
CA VAL A 95 6.70 -3.94 -11.32
C VAL A 95 7.66 -2.77 -11.48
N ARG A 96 8.51 -2.49 -10.49
CA ARG A 96 9.56 -1.48 -10.61
C ARG A 96 10.53 -1.77 -11.76
N LYS A 97 10.91 -3.05 -11.94
CA LYS A 97 11.75 -3.46 -13.08
C LYS A 97 11.03 -3.25 -14.42
N ILE A 98 9.73 -3.49 -14.49
CA ILE A 98 8.93 -3.20 -15.70
C ILE A 98 8.98 -1.70 -15.99
N TRP A 99 8.70 -0.84 -15.02
CA TRP A 99 8.73 0.60 -15.20
C TRP A 99 10.10 1.11 -15.61
N GLN A 100 11.17 0.64 -14.96
CA GLN A 100 12.53 1.03 -15.32
C GLN A 100 12.88 0.58 -16.75
N GLY A 101 12.56 -0.67 -17.11
CA GLY A 101 12.84 -1.17 -18.46
C GLY A 101 12.11 -0.41 -19.55
N LEU A 102 10.86 0.01 -19.31
CA LEU A 102 10.11 0.86 -20.26
C LEU A 102 10.67 2.29 -20.30
N SER A 103 11.04 2.85 -19.15
CA SER A 103 11.71 4.15 -19.06
C SER A 103 12.99 4.16 -19.89
N ASP A 104 13.84 3.16 -19.74
CA ASP A 104 15.10 3.03 -20.48
C ASP A 104 14.87 2.82 -21.99
N TYR A 105 13.87 2.01 -22.35
CA TYR A 105 13.58 1.69 -23.75
C TYR A 105 13.02 2.90 -24.53
N TYR A 106 12.17 3.71 -23.89
CA TYR A 106 11.53 4.87 -24.52
C TYR A 106 12.23 6.20 -24.21
N ASP A 107 13.38 6.17 -23.54
CA ASP A 107 14.11 7.38 -23.10
C ASP A 107 13.21 8.36 -22.32
N LEU A 108 12.41 7.80 -21.40
CA LEU A 108 11.49 8.54 -20.56
C LEU A 108 12.03 8.60 -19.12
N GLU A 109 12.53 9.75 -18.71
CA GLU A 109 13.05 9.92 -17.35
C GLU A 109 11.93 9.81 -16.31
N ILE A 110 12.04 8.82 -15.40
CA ILE A 110 11.14 8.62 -14.29
C ILE A 110 11.90 8.53 -12.96
N SER A 111 11.23 8.87 -11.88
CA SER A 111 11.71 8.61 -10.50
C SER A 111 10.81 7.61 -9.83
N ILE A 112 11.36 6.47 -9.38
CA ILE A 112 10.63 5.40 -8.70
C ILE A 112 10.82 5.54 -7.19
N GLY A 113 9.73 5.49 -6.42
CA GLY A 113 9.74 5.64 -4.96
C GLY A 113 8.74 4.73 -4.24
N GLY A 114 8.58 5.01 -2.95
CA GLY A 114 7.69 4.25 -2.04
C GLY A 114 8.31 2.94 -1.55
N LEU A 115 7.52 2.11 -0.87
CA LEU A 115 7.88 0.73 -0.55
C LEU A 115 7.68 -0.16 -1.77
N PRO A 116 8.40 -1.28 -1.95
CA PRO A 116 8.14 -2.20 -3.06
C PRO A 116 6.67 -2.59 -3.19
N ALA A 117 6.03 -2.98 -2.08
CA ALA A 117 4.61 -3.38 -2.08
C ALA A 117 3.62 -2.25 -2.39
N ILE A 118 4.04 -0.98 -2.30
CA ILE A 118 3.28 0.23 -2.63
C ILE A 118 4.15 1.19 -3.43
N SER A 119 4.58 0.71 -4.58
CA SER A 119 5.49 1.47 -5.47
C SER A 119 4.79 2.62 -6.16
N THR A 120 5.53 3.70 -6.32
CA THR A 120 5.10 4.86 -7.10
C THR A 120 6.19 5.25 -8.10
N PHE A 121 5.81 5.94 -9.16
CA PHE A 121 6.77 6.64 -10.01
C PHE A 121 6.24 8.01 -10.42
N SER A 122 7.13 8.89 -10.82
CA SER A 122 6.80 10.20 -11.38
C SER A 122 7.63 10.47 -12.64
N PHE A 123 7.02 11.06 -13.64
CA PHE A 123 7.74 11.55 -14.83
C PHE A 123 8.55 12.80 -14.47
N GLN A 124 9.81 12.83 -14.86
CA GLN A 124 10.71 13.97 -14.68
C GLN A 124 10.62 14.89 -15.89
N SER A 125 9.48 15.55 -16.05
CA SER A 125 9.17 16.40 -17.21
C SER A 125 8.29 17.58 -16.79
N PRO A 126 8.42 18.75 -17.44
CA PRO A 126 7.47 19.87 -17.26
C PRO A 126 6.02 19.48 -17.57
N ASP A 127 5.81 18.49 -18.43
CA ASP A 127 4.50 17.97 -18.81
C ASP A 127 4.06 16.72 -18.03
N ALA A 128 4.70 16.41 -16.90
CA ALA A 128 4.46 15.20 -16.10
C ALA A 128 2.97 14.91 -15.83
N ILE A 129 2.17 15.94 -15.52
CA ILE A 129 0.73 15.80 -15.27
C ILE A 129 -0.02 15.37 -16.55
N LYS A 130 0.33 15.95 -17.70
CA LYS A 130 -0.29 15.58 -18.99
C LYS A 130 0.05 14.15 -19.38
N ILE A 131 1.33 13.77 -19.24
CA ILE A 131 1.80 12.40 -19.52
C ILE A 131 1.10 11.40 -18.60
N LYS A 132 1.05 11.68 -17.29
CA LYS A 132 0.31 10.85 -16.34
C LYS A 132 -1.16 10.67 -16.74
N THR A 133 -1.83 11.76 -17.12
CA THR A 133 -3.23 11.72 -17.54
C THR A 133 -3.40 10.87 -18.80
N PHE A 134 -2.52 11.07 -19.80
CA PHE A 134 -2.52 10.28 -21.02
C PHE A 134 -2.33 8.78 -20.75
N VAL A 135 -1.31 8.40 -19.99
CA VAL A 135 -1.05 7.00 -19.62
C VAL A 135 -2.25 6.40 -18.91
N THR A 136 -2.83 7.12 -17.92
CA THR A 136 -4.01 6.65 -17.20
C THR A 136 -5.20 6.41 -18.12
N GLN A 137 -5.45 7.32 -19.09
CA GLN A 137 -6.55 7.16 -20.06
C GLN A 137 -6.33 5.99 -21.02
N GLU A 138 -5.12 5.83 -21.54
CA GLU A 138 -4.81 4.75 -22.48
C GLU A 138 -4.88 3.38 -21.78
N MET A 139 -4.37 3.27 -20.56
CA MET A 139 -4.49 2.05 -19.76
C MET A 139 -5.95 1.72 -19.44
N LEU A 140 -6.77 2.73 -19.13
CA LEU A 140 -8.20 2.53 -18.87
C LEU A 140 -8.95 2.01 -20.12
N LYS A 141 -8.63 2.50 -21.31
CA LYS A 141 -9.18 1.97 -22.59
C LYS A 141 -8.83 0.51 -22.81
N LYS A 142 -7.69 0.06 -22.30
CA LYS A 142 -7.24 -1.34 -22.35
C LYS A 142 -7.76 -2.17 -21.16
N GLY A 143 -8.63 -1.61 -20.30
CA GLY A 143 -9.24 -2.29 -19.16
C GLY A 143 -8.42 -2.30 -17.88
N PHE A 144 -7.36 -1.49 -17.79
CA PHE A 144 -6.51 -1.39 -16.60
C PHE A 144 -6.78 -0.09 -15.83
N LEU A 145 -7.11 -0.20 -14.55
CA LEU A 145 -7.12 0.93 -13.62
C LEU A 145 -5.67 1.20 -13.16
N ALA A 146 -4.85 1.69 -14.06
CA ALA A 146 -3.44 1.92 -13.83
C ALA A 146 -3.10 3.41 -13.92
N GLY A 147 -2.25 3.86 -13.01
CA GLY A 147 -1.68 5.20 -12.97
C GLY A 147 -0.21 5.12 -12.58
N THR A 148 0.25 6.10 -11.82
CA THR A 148 1.64 6.17 -11.35
C THR A 148 1.86 5.58 -9.96
N ALA A 149 0.90 4.81 -9.44
CA ALA A 149 1.00 4.09 -8.18
C ALA A 149 0.54 2.64 -8.37
N PHE A 150 1.22 1.72 -7.70
CA PHE A 150 0.92 0.29 -7.73
C PHE A 150 0.87 -0.26 -6.31
N TYR A 151 -0.26 -0.85 -5.96
CA TYR A 151 -0.48 -1.52 -4.69
C TYR A 151 -0.47 -3.02 -4.92
N ALA A 152 0.64 -3.67 -4.57
CA ALA A 152 0.79 -5.10 -4.77
C ALA A 152 -0.20 -5.91 -3.92
N CYS A 153 -0.75 -6.96 -4.51
CA CYS A 153 -1.53 -7.97 -3.80
C CYS A 153 -1.18 -9.37 -4.32
N THR A 154 -1.51 -10.40 -3.57
CA THR A 154 -1.18 -11.80 -3.89
C THR A 154 -1.84 -12.33 -5.17
N LYS A 155 -2.81 -11.59 -5.73
CA LYS A 155 -3.47 -11.94 -7.00
C LYS A 155 -2.76 -11.37 -8.24
N HIS A 156 -1.75 -10.54 -8.07
CA HIS A 156 -0.91 -10.10 -9.19
C HIS A 156 0.09 -11.19 -9.57
N SER A 157 -0.40 -12.21 -10.29
CA SER A 157 0.43 -13.29 -10.83
C SER A 157 1.39 -12.79 -11.92
N ASP A 158 2.40 -13.58 -12.27
CA ASP A 158 3.32 -13.24 -13.36
C ASP A 158 2.58 -13.03 -14.69
N GLN A 159 1.51 -13.78 -14.96
CA GLN A 159 0.66 -13.57 -16.12
C GLN A 159 -0.02 -12.19 -16.12
N VAL A 160 -0.53 -11.75 -14.96
CA VAL A 160 -1.14 -10.40 -14.82
C VAL A 160 -0.10 -9.31 -15.00
N LEU A 161 1.11 -9.50 -14.46
CA LEU A 161 2.20 -8.54 -14.63
C LEU A 161 2.68 -8.46 -16.08
N GLU A 162 2.73 -9.57 -16.80
CA GLU A 162 3.08 -9.58 -18.23
C GLU A 162 1.99 -8.87 -19.06
N GLN A 163 0.71 -9.12 -18.79
CA GLN A 163 -0.38 -8.38 -19.42
C GLN A 163 -0.29 -6.88 -19.12
N TYR A 164 0.01 -6.50 -17.89
CA TYR A 164 0.19 -5.10 -17.50
C TYR A 164 1.33 -4.47 -18.28
N LYS A 165 2.49 -5.13 -18.37
CA LYS A 165 3.65 -4.68 -19.14
C LYS A 165 3.29 -4.44 -20.59
N ASN A 166 2.75 -5.46 -21.29
CA ASN A 166 2.40 -5.41 -22.72
C ASN A 166 1.35 -4.34 -23.05
N ASN A 167 0.53 -3.95 -22.08
CA ASN A 167 -0.46 -2.89 -22.27
C ASN A 167 0.08 -1.50 -21.93
N LEU A 168 1.14 -1.43 -21.15
CA LEU A 168 1.83 -0.17 -20.83
C LEU A 168 2.80 0.25 -21.93
N GLU A 169 3.32 -0.70 -22.72
CA GLU A 169 4.05 -0.47 -23.99
C GLU A 169 3.14 0.17 -25.04
#